data_ab88e42cab1c9cb798a5d00e405a066d
#
_entry.id   ab88e42cab1c9cb798a5d00e405a066d
#
_cell.length_a   1.000
_cell.length_b   1.000
_cell.length_c   1.000
_cell.angle_alpha   90.00
_cell.angle_beta   90.00
_cell.angle_gamma   90.00
#
_symmetry.space_group_name_H-M   'P 1'
#
loop_
_entity.id
_entity.type
_entity.pdbx_description
1 polymer ?
#
loop_
_entity_poly.entity_id
_entity_poly.type
_entity_poly.pdbx_seq_one_letter_code
_entity_poly.pdbx_strand_id
1 'polypeptide(L)'
;MLAARKLIPQTFEGEIVTDVLAAALFDMDGLLVDTEPLWMETETEVMDRLGTRWTAEDQEALLGGSMERTVGYILAKAARPVPPETVEAWMIDGMLARVRAGRVVIRPGARELVTEVVASGLPYALVTSSQRSFAEAVLDATGLPFPVTVCGEDVSETKPAPDPYLMGAKLLDVDPERCVALEDSPNGVASATAAGCRVVAVPSLVPIPPAPGRLVAGSLTEISLAMLRELAAKSR
;
A
#
# COMPACT_ATOMS: atom_id res chain seq x y z
N MET A 1 63.33 -24.83 -33.24
CA MET A 1 62.90 -23.98 -32.08
C MET A 1 61.58 -23.31 -32.43
N LEU A 2 60.44 -23.88 -31.99
CA LEU A 2 59.10 -23.28 -32.14
C LEU A 2 58.77 -22.57 -30.85
N ALA A 3 58.53 -21.26 -30.93
CA ALA A 3 58.09 -20.44 -29.81
C ALA A 3 56.60 -20.68 -29.53
N ALA A 4 56.32 -21.17 -28.33
CA ALA A 4 54.94 -21.30 -27.84
C ALA A 4 54.33 -19.93 -27.54
N ARG A 5 53.31 -19.54 -28.30
CA ARG A 5 52.46 -18.39 -27.97
C ARG A 5 51.59 -18.76 -26.75
N LYS A 6 51.83 -18.07 -25.63
CA LYS A 6 50.91 -18.05 -24.48
C LYS A 6 49.61 -17.37 -24.90
N LEU A 7 48.51 -18.12 -24.91
CA LEU A 7 47.15 -17.59 -24.93
C LEU A 7 46.85 -16.95 -23.55
N ILE A 8 46.66 -15.64 -23.54
CA ILE A 8 46.14 -14.91 -22.39
C ILE A 8 44.64 -15.12 -22.42
N PRO A 9 44.03 -15.64 -21.34
CA PRO A 9 42.54 -15.69 -21.25
C PRO A 9 42.02 -14.27 -21.23
N GLN A 10 41.14 -13.92 -22.17
CA GLN A 10 40.31 -12.73 -22.08
C GLN A 10 39.31 -12.94 -20.93
N THR A 11 39.48 -12.19 -19.85
CA THR A 11 38.44 -12.02 -18.82
C THR A 11 37.35 -11.25 -19.49
N PHE A 12 36.20 -11.90 -19.74
CA PHE A 12 34.95 -11.22 -19.95
C PHE A 12 34.61 -10.60 -18.60
N GLU A 13 34.76 -9.30 -18.45
CA GLU A 13 34.07 -8.51 -17.44
C GLU A 13 32.60 -8.55 -17.81
N GLY A 14 31.89 -9.56 -17.30
CA GLY A 14 30.42 -9.53 -17.22
C GLY A 14 30.07 -8.38 -16.31
N GLU A 15 29.50 -7.30 -16.85
CA GLU A 15 28.73 -6.35 -16.05
C GLU A 15 27.75 -7.19 -15.24
N ILE A 16 27.95 -7.23 -13.93
CA ILE A 16 26.94 -7.68 -13.00
C ILE A 16 25.82 -6.65 -13.16
N VAL A 17 24.83 -6.97 -13.98
CA VAL A 17 23.55 -6.23 -13.99
C VAL A 17 22.97 -6.44 -12.60
N THR A 18 23.33 -5.57 -11.67
CA THR A 18 22.69 -5.53 -10.37
C THR A 18 21.21 -5.27 -10.65
N ASP A 19 20.36 -6.21 -10.29
CA ASP A 19 18.91 -6.05 -10.42
C ASP A 19 18.55 -4.70 -9.74
N VAL A 20 18.18 -3.70 -10.54
CA VAL A 20 18.00 -2.32 -10.06
C VAL A 20 16.85 -2.27 -9.07
N LEU A 21 15.81 -3.11 -9.26
CA LEU A 21 14.69 -3.26 -8.34
C LEU A 21 15.09 -4.10 -7.14
N ALA A 22 15.12 -3.48 -5.95
CA ALA A 22 15.50 -4.16 -4.71
C ALA A 22 14.31 -4.72 -3.94
N ALA A 23 13.15 -4.04 -4.00
CA ALA A 23 11.91 -4.52 -3.36
C ALA A 23 10.65 -3.93 -3.98
N ALA A 24 9.52 -4.62 -3.77
CA ALA A 24 8.17 -4.12 -4.03
C ALA A 24 7.45 -3.83 -2.71
N LEU A 25 6.90 -2.62 -2.56
CA LEU A 25 6.20 -2.17 -1.37
C LEU A 25 4.73 -1.92 -1.73
N PHE A 26 3.81 -2.68 -1.14
CA PHE A 26 2.40 -2.65 -1.50
C PHE A 26 1.58 -1.93 -0.43
N ASP A 27 0.76 -0.98 -0.83
CA ASP A 27 -0.35 -0.55 -0.01
C ASP A 27 -1.41 -1.65 0.10
N MET A 28 -2.37 -1.50 1.01
CA MET A 28 -3.43 -2.47 1.26
C MET A 28 -4.80 -1.99 0.77
N ASP A 29 -5.30 -0.96 1.41
CA ASP A 29 -6.68 -0.48 1.27
C ASP A 29 -6.86 0.28 -0.06
N GLY A 30 -7.78 -0.16 -0.89
CA GLY A 30 -7.98 0.40 -2.23
C GLY A 30 -7.03 -0.13 -3.31
N LEU A 31 -5.85 -0.67 -2.94
CA LEU A 31 -4.90 -1.28 -3.86
C LEU A 31 -5.05 -2.80 -3.97
N LEU A 32 -4.80 -3.52 -2.87
CA LEU A 32 -4.88 -4.99 -2.84
C LEU A 32 -6.29 -5.48 -2.57
N VAL A 33 -7.03 -4.76 -1.74
CA VAL A 33 -8.39 -5.09 -1.32
C VAL A 33 -9.30 -3.88 -1.44
N ASP A 34 -10.58 -4.13 -1.77
CA ASP A 34 -11.63 -3.11 -1.76
C ASP A 34 -12.28 -3.10 -0.39
N THR A 35 -11.89 -2.14 0.44
CA THR A 35 -12.42 -1.94 1.79
C THR A 35 -13.42 -0.79 1.89
N GLU A 36 -13.56 0.04 0.85
CA GLU A 36 -14.44 1.20 0.84
C GLU A 36 -15.91 0.88 1.18
N PRO A 37 -16.52 -0.18 0.61
CA PRO A 37 -17.89 -0.53 0.98
C PRO A 37 -18.03 -0.88 2.47
N LEU A 38 -16.97 -1.45 3.07
CA LEU A 38 -16.96 -1.82 4.49
C LEU A 38 -16.85 -0.58 5.39
N TRP A 39 -16.04 0.40 4.97
CA TRP A 39 -15.95 1.69 5.65
C TRP A 39 -17.27 2.42 5.63
N MET A 40 -17.90 2.59 4.46
CA MET A 40 -19.19 3.26 4.32
C MET A 40 -20.28 2.64 5.19
N GLU A 41 -20.38 1.31 5.23
CA GLU A 41 -21.34 0.61 6.07
C GLU A 41 -21.05 0.78 7.57
N THR A 42 -19.77 0.78 7.95
CA THR A 42 -19.36 0.95 9.34
C THR A 42 -19.65 2.37 9.83
N GLU A 43 -19.31 3.37 9.02
CA GLU A 43 -19.60 4.79 9.27
C GLU A 43 -21.11 5.02 9.41
N THR A 44 -21.89 4.45 8.51
CA THR A 44 -23.36 4.50 8.60
C THR A 44 -23.87 3.92 9.92
N GLU A 45 -23.40 2.75 10.31
CA GLU A 45 -23.80 2.11 11.57
C GLU A 45 -23.40 2.93 12.80
N VAL A 46 -22.19 3.50 12.80
CA VAL A 46 -21.72 4.36 13.89
C VAL A 46 -22.56 5.64 14.00
N MET A 47 -22.89 6.27 12.87
CA MET A 47 -23.73 7.45 12.84
C MET A 47 -25.16 7.17 13.32
N ASP A 48 -25.75 6.02 12.94
CA ASP A 48 -27.05 5.59 13.45
C ASP A 48 -27.02 5.40 14.97
N ARG A 49 -25.96 4.83 15.54
CA ARG A 49 -25.77 4.71 17.01
C ARG A 49 -25.68 6.07 17.68
N LEU A 50 -25.18 7.09 16.98
CA LEU A 50 -25.05 8.47 17.47
C LEU A 50 -26.33 9.31 17.26
N GLY A 51 -27.36 8.73 16.66
CA GLY A 51 -28.67 9.37 16.45
C GLY A 51 -28.70 10.34 15.27
N THR A 52 -27.79 10.18 14.31
CA THR A 52 -27.72 10.97 13.08
C THR A 52 -27.51 10.06 11.87
N ARG A 53 -27.53 10.61 10.67
CA ARG A 53 -27.40 9.83 9.43
C ARG A 53 -26.08 10.13 8.73
N TRP A 54 -25.51 9.09 8.11
CA TRP A 54 -24.43 9.21 7.16
C TRP A 54 -25.02 9.48 5.78
N THR A 55 -24.49 10.45 5.04
CA THR A 55 -24.96 10.83 3.70
C THR A 55 -23.88 10.62 2.65
N ALA A 56 -24.24 10.72 1.38
CA ALA A 56 -23.27 10.64 0.29
C ALA A 56 -22.23 11.79 0.34
N GLU A 57 -22.68 12.98 0.79
CA GLU A 57 -21.79 14.13 0.96
C GLU A 57 -20.80 13.90 2.10
N ASP A 58 -21.18 13.18 3.16
CA ASP A 58 -20.29 12.81 4.25
C ASP A 58 -19.20 11.83 3.76
N GLN A 59 -19.58 10.83 2.97
CA GLN A 59 -18.66 9.90 2.36
C GLN A 59 -17.66 10.62 1.47
N GLU A 60 -18.14 11.49 0.57
CA GLU A 60 -17.29 12.26 -0.34
C GLU A 60 -16.29 13.16 0.41
N ALA A 61 -16.72 13.78 1.51
CA ALA A 61 -15.89 14.66 2.31
C ALA A 61 -14.72 13.93 3.01
N LEU A 62 -14.82 12.61 3.20
CA LEU A 62 -13.86 11.82 3.96
C LEU A 62 -13.05 10.82 3.13
N LEU A 63 -13.31 10.74 1.82
CA LEU A 63 -12.57 9.85 0.92
C LEU A 63 -11.05 10.00 1.12
N GLY A 64 -10.37 8.88 1.39
CA GLY A 64 -8.92 8.86 1.60
C GLY A 64 -8.44 9.60 2.85
N GLY A 65 -9.34 9.87 3.82
CA GLY A 65 -9.02 10.49 5.09
C GLY A 65 -8.36 9.54 6.09
N SER A 66 -7.78 10.11 7.15
CA SER A 66 -7.28 9.32 8.28
C SER A 66 -8.42 8.96 9.24
N MET A 67 -8.22 7.93 10.09
CA MET A 67 -9.14 7.57 11.16
C MET A 67 -9.43 8.76 12.08
N GLU A 68 -8.42 9.52 12.47
CA GLU A 68 -8.57 10.72 13.31
C GLU A 68 -9.51 11.76 12.66
N ARG A 69 -9.34 12.02 11.35
CA ARG A 69 -10.20 12.94 10.60
C ARG A 69 -11.64 12.42 10.54
N THR A 70 -11.82 11.13 10.29
CA THR A 70 -13.14 10.49 10.24
C THR A 70 -13.86 10.55 11.60
N VAL A 71 -13.15 10.20 12.68
CA VAL A 71 -13.68 10.30 14.06
C VAL A 71 -14.05 11.73 14.40
N GLY A 72 -13.18 12.70 14.10
CA GLY A 72 -13.46 14.13 14.34
C GLY A 72 -14.71 14.62 13.61
N TYR A 73 -14.88 14.19 12.35
CA TYR A 73 -16.05 14.53 11.54
C TYR A 73 -17.34 13.90 12.08
N ILE A 74 -17.31 12.62 12.44
CA ILE A 74 -18.43 11.91 13.07
C ILE A 74 -18.86 12.61 14.35
N LEU A 75 -17.90 12.97 15.22
CA LEU A 75 -18.19 13.66 16.48
C LEU A 75 -18.80 15.04 16.28
N ALA A 76 -18.37 15.77 15.26
CA ALA A 76 -18.93 17.08 14.93
C ALA A 76 -20.40 17.03 14.50
N LYS A 77 -20.86 15.87 13.99
CA LYS A 77 -22.24 15.63 13.54
C LYS A 77 -23.07 14.82 14.53
N ALA A 78 -22.46 14.26 15.57
CA ALA A 78 -23.14 13.43 16.55
C ALA A 78 -24.24 14.21 17.30
N ALA A 79 -25.42 13.59 17.43
CA ALA A 79 -26.53 14.18 18.20
C ALA A 79 -26.28 14.19 19.72
N ARG A 80 -25.26 13.47 20.18
CA ARG A 80 -24.88 13.39 21.60
C ARG A 80 -23.34 13.27 21.73
N PRO A 81 -22.73 13.83 22.77
CA PRO A 81 -21.33 13.73 23.01
C PRO A 81 -20.93 12.28 23.33
N VAL A 82 -19.86 11.81 22.72
CA VAL A 82 -19.26 10.50 22.96
C VAL A 82 -17.73 10.68 22.93
N PRO A 83 -16.94 9.99 23.76
CA PRO A 83 -15.49 10.04 23.72
C PRO A 83 -14.96 9.60 22.33
N PRO A 84 -13.93 10.28 21.78
CA PRO A 84 -13.34 9.92 20.48
C PRO A 84 -12.92 8.44 20.40
N GLU A 85 -12.27 7.94 21.43
CA GLU A 85 -11.82 6.56 21.56
C GLU A 85 -12.97 5.54 21.48
N THR A 86 -14.18 5.92 21.87
CA THR A 86 -15.35 5.07 21.73
C THR A 86 -15.82 4.96 20.29
N VAL A 87 -15.79 6.07 19.55
CA VAL A 87 -16.12 6.10 18.11
C VAL A 87 -15.07 5.30 17.33
N GLU A 88 -13.79 5.52 17.62
CA GLU A 88 -12.70 4.77 17.01
C GLU A 88 -12.85 3.26 17.24
N ALA A 89 -13.13 2.84 18.48
CA ALA A 89 -13.36 1.42 18.80
C ALA A 89 -14.54 0.85 18.01
N TRP A 90 -15.65 1.57 17.88
CA TRP A 90 -16.80 1.11 17.09
C TRP A 90 -16.46 0.99 15.60
N MET A 91 -15.66 1.90 15.06
CA MET A 91 -15.17 1.83 13.67
C MET A 91 -14.31 0.59 13.46
N ILE A 92 -13.33 0.37 14.33
CA ILE A 92 -12.43 -0.79 14.25
C ILE A 92 -13.20 -2.10 14.39
N ASP A 93 -14.04 -2.21 15.41
CA ASP A 93 -14.84 -3.41 15.68
C ASP A 93 -15.79 -3.72 14.51
N GLY A 94 -16.43 -2.70 13.94
CA GLY A 94 -17.31 -2.83 12.78
C GLY A 94 -16.58 -3.32 11.54
N MET A 95 -15.38 -2.77 11.26
CA MET A 95 -14.52 -3.20 10.16
C MET A 95 -14.04 -4.65 10.36
N LEU A 96 -13.53 -4.98 11.54
CA LEU A 96 -13.08 -6.34 11.87
C LEU A 96 -14.20 -7.38 11.76
N ALA A 97 -15.40 -7.04 12.21
CA ALA A 97 -16.55 -7.93 12.09
C ALA A 97 -16.88 -8.26 10.63
N ARG A 98 -16.80 -7.27 9.73
CA ARG A 98 -17.04 -7.42 8.29
C ARG A 98 -15.95 -8.25 7.61
N VAL A 99 -14.69 -7.99 7.94
CA VAL A 99 -13.55 -8.77 7.45
C VAL A 99 -13.68 -10.24 7.87
N ARG A 100 -13.93 -10.51 9.13
CA ARG A 100 -14.12 -11.88 9.68
C ARG A 100 -15.35 -12.59 9.09
N ALA A 101 -16.34 -11.85 8.64
CA ALA A 101 -17.49 -12.39 7.90
C ALA A 101 -17.17 -12.68 6.42
N GLY A 102 -15.91 -12.54 5.98
CA GLY A 102 -15.45 -12.84 4.61
C GLY A 102 -15.91 -11.82 3.57
N ARG A 103 -16.15 -10.57 3.98
CA ARG A 103 -16.68 -9.53 3.09
C ARG A 103 -15.60 -8.74 2.35
N VAL A 104 -14.32 -9.03 2.60
CA VAL A 104 -13.20 -8.40 1.90
C VAL A 104 -13.10 -8.94 0.48
N VAL A 105 -13.05 -8.05 -0.49
CA VAL A 105 -12.88 -8.37 -1.90
C VAL A 105 -11.45 -8.03 -2.32
N ILE A 106 -10.73 -9.03 -2.86
CA ILE A 106 -9.41 -8.81 -3.44
C ILE A 106 -9.60 -8.09 -4.79
N ARG A 107 -8.83 -7.03 -5.00
CA ARG A 107 -8.90 -6.28 -6.26
C ARG A 107 -8.33 -7.08 -7.42
N PRO A 108 -8.88 -6.90 -8.65
CA PRO A 108 -8.41 -7.61 -9.84
C PRO A 108 -6.90 -7.39 -10.07
N GLY A 109 -6.16 -8.47 -10.28
CA GLY A 109 -4.71 -8.47 -10.51
C GLY A 109 -3.84 -8.46 -9.24
N ALA A 110 -4.41 -8.20 -8.06
CA ALA A 110 -3.64 -8.12 -6.81
C ALA A 110 -3.00 -9.47 -6.44
N ARG A 111 -3.77 -10.55 -6.46
CA ARG A 111 -3.27 -11.88 -6.12
C ARG A 111 -2.23 -12.36 -7.13
N GLU A 112 -2.47 -12.12 -8.41
CA GLU A 112 -1.60 -12.51 -9.51
C GLU A 112 -0.24 -11.81 -9.39
N LEU A 113 -0.24 -10.49 -9.20
CA LEU A 113 0.99 -9.72 -9.06
C LEU A 113 1.78 -10.08 -7.80
N VAL A 114 1.10 -10.22 -6.64
CA VAL A 114 1.76 -10.68 -5.41
C VAL A 114 2.37 -12.07 -5.61
N THR A 115 1.66 -12.99 -6.26
CA THR A 115 2.16 -14.33 -6.55
C THR A 115 3.40 -14.28 -7.46
N GLU A 116 3.40 -13.44 -8.49
CA GLU A 116 4.55 -13.24 -9.38
C GLU A 116 5.77 -12.71 -8.62
N VAL A 117 5.58 -11.71 -7.74
CA VAL A 117 6.64 -11.15 -6.90
C VAL A 117 7.21 -12.21 -5.96
N VAL A 118 6.35 -12.96 -5.26
CA VAL A 118 6.77 -14.07 -4.38
C VAL A 118 7.58 -15.12 -5.14
N ALA A 119 7.08 -15.57 -6.28
CA ALA A 119 7.75 -16.59 -7.09
C ALA A 119 9.11 -16.13 -7.62
N SER A 120 9.32 -14.85 -7.79
CA SER A 120 10.59 -14.29 -8.27
C SER A 120 11.67 -14.21 -7.19
N GLY A 121 11.32 -14.35 -5.93
CA GLY A 121 12.22 -14.13 -4.79
C GLY A 121 12.55 -12.67 -4.50
N LEU A 122 11.90 -11.72 -5.17
CA LEU A 122 12.06 -10.29 -4.89
C LEU A 122 11.56 -9.98 -3.47
N PRO A 123 12.33 -9.28 -2.61
CA PRO A 123 11.85 -8.77 -1.32
C PRO A 123 10.58 -7.92 -1.49
N TYR A 124 9.63 -8.07 -0.56
CA TYR A 124 8.39 -7.31 -0.60
C TYR A 124 7.79 -7.12 0.79
N ALA A 125 7.02 -6.04 0.96
CA ALA A 125 6.32 -5.72 2.20
C ALA A 125 4.95 -5.12 1.92
N LEU A 126 4.04 -5.30 2.89
CA LEU A 126 2.82 -4.53 3.01
C LEU A 126 3.13 -3.24 3.77
N VAL A 127 2.62 -2.10 3.29
CA VAL A 127 2.81 -0.79 3.91
C VAL A 127 1.46 -0.07 3.95
N THR A 128 0.79 -0.11 5.09
CA THR A 128 -0.55 0.48 5.26
C THR A 128 -0.58 1.49 6.39
N SER A 129 -1.51 2.45 6.33
CA SER A 129 -1.85 3.34 7.46
C SER A 129 -2.87 2.70 8.40
N SER A 130 -3.42 1.55 8.05
CA SER A 130 -4.37 0.81 8.87
C SER A 130 -3.71 0.23 10.12
N GLN A 131 -4.50 0.02 11.17
CA GLN A 131 -4.03 -0.62 12.40
C GLN A 131 -3.67 -2.09 12.15
N ARG A 132 -2.70 -2.60 12.90
CA ARG A 132 -2.18 -3.96 12.77
C ARG A 132 -3.27 -5.02 12.87
N SER A 133 -4.17 -4.89 13.83
CA SER A 133 -5.27 -5.83 14.02
C SER A 133 -6.18 -5.95 12.79
N PHE A 134 -6.37 -4.85 12.06
CA PHE A 134 -7.14 -4.83 10.83
C PHE A 134 -6.35 -5.43 9.66
N ALA A 135 -5.09 -5.04 9.49
CA ALA A 135 -4.22 -5.58 8.46
C ALA A 135 -4.06 -7.11 8.57
N GLU A 136 -3.81 -7.62 9.78
CA GLU A 136 -3.73 -9.06 10.04
C GLU A 136 -5.03 -9.78 9.70
N ALA A 137 -6.18 -9.24 10.10
CA ALA A 137 -7.48 -9.82 9.76
C ALA A 137 -7.71 -9.86 8.24
N VAL A 138 -7.32 -8.82 7.50
CA VAL A 138 -7.39 -8.78 6.03
C VAL A 138 -6.47 -9.84 5.40
N LEU A 139 -5.23 -9.96 5.88
CA LEU A 139 -4.29 -10.96 5.38
C LEU A 139 -4.78 -12.38 5.64
N ASP A 140 -5.32 -12.65 6.84
CA ASP A 140 -5.91 -13.94 7.20
C ASP A 140 -7.11 -14.28 6.30
N ALA A 141 -8.01 -13.31 6.09
CA ALA A 141 -9.21 -13.50 5.27
C ALA A 141 -8.90 -13.71 3.78
N THR A 142 -7.86 -13.06 3.28
CA THR A 142 -7.47 -13.09 1.86
C THR A 142 -6.45 -14.16 1.53
N GLY A 143 -5.65 -14.59 2.50
CA GLY A 143 -4.52 -15.48 2.31
C GLY A 143 -3.39 -14.87 1.48
N LEU A 144 -3.30 -13.53 1.39
CA LEU A 144 -2.18 -12.86 0.75
C LEU A 144 -0.94 -12.98 1.64
N PRO A 145 0.21 -13.49 1.11
CA PRO A 145 1.39 -13.78 1.92
C PRO A 145 2.27 -12.54 2.04
N PHE A 146 2.22 -11.83 3.17
CA PHE A 146 3.12 -10.72 3.47
C PHE A 146 3.93 -10.99 4.75
N PRO A 147 5.19 -11.45 4.64
CA PRO A 147 6.03 -11.74 5.79
C PRO A 147 6.51 -10.49 6.51
N VAL A 148 6.54 -9.36 5.82
CA VAL A 148 6.88 -8.04 6.38
C VAL A 148 5.68 -7.12 6.19
N THR A 149 5.23 -6.52 7.30
CA THR A 149 4.07 -5.62 7.33
C THR A 149 4.41 -4.39 8.17
N VAL A 150 4.21 -3.21 7.60
CA VAL A 150 4.26 -1.91 8.28
C VAL A 150 2.84 -1.39 8.40
N CYS A 151 2.40 -1.13 9.64
CA CYS A 151 1.08 -0.62 9.99
C CYS A 151 1.17 0.79 10.58
N GLY A 152 0.04 1.44 10.80
CA GLY A 152 -0.01 2.80 11.33
C GLY A 152 0.73 2.98 12.65
N GLU A 153 0.70 1.97 13.54
CA GLU A 153 1.35 2.01 14.85
C GLU A 153 2.88 1.82 14.81
N ASP A 154 3.44 1.37 13.70
CA ASP A 154 4.88 1.10 13.58
C ASP A 154 5.71 2.35 13.27
N VAL A 155 5.06 3.47 13.00
CA VAL A 155 5.68 4.73 12.57
C VAL A 155 5.23 5.91 13.40
N SER A 156 6.05 6.96 13.42
CA SER A 156 5.70 8.20 14.13
C SER A 156 4.64 9.00 13.37
N GLU A 157 4.76 9.03 12.05
CA GLU A 157 3.83 9.71 11.17
C GLU A 157 3.37 8.77 10.04
N THR A 158 2.04 8.70 9.85
CA THR A 158 1.45 7.90 8.79
C THR A 158 1.50 8.64 7.45
N LYS A 159 1.08 8.00 6.35
CA LYS A 159 0.94 8.64 5.04
C LYS A 159 0.12 9.94 5.18
N PRO A 160 0.56 11.08 4.61
CA PRO A 160 1.54 11.23 3.51
C PRO A 160 3.01 11.39 3.94
N ALA A 161 3.37 11.28 5.23
CA ALA A 161 4.76 11.30 5.65
C ALA A 161 5.54 10.10 5.04
N PRO A 162 6.85 10.21 4.81
CA PRO A 162 7.65 9.15 4.19
C PRO A 162 7.90 7.94 5.09
N ASP A 163 7.67 8.07 6.39
CA ASP A 163 8.02 7.12 7.44
C ASP A 163 7.57 5.68 7.15
N PRO A 164 6.33 5.40 6.66
CA PRO A 164 5.88 4.04 6.40
C PRO A 164 6.72 3.34 5.33
N TYR A 165 7.03 4.02 4.22
CA TYR A 165 7.83 3.44 3.14
C TYR A 165 9.30 3.34 3.49
N LEU A 166 9.85 4.31 4.23
CA LEU A 166 11.21 4.22 4.80
C LEU A 166 11.33 3.04 5.76
N MET A 167 10.32 2.81 6.60
CA MET A 167 10.27 1.66 7.51
C MET A 167 10.20 0.34 6.73
N GLY A 168 9.36 0.25 5.69
CA GLY A 168 9.27 -0.93 4.85
C GLY A 168 10.59 -1.27 4.17
N ALA A 169 11.27 -0.29 3.58
CA ALA A 169 12.59 -0.47 2.99
C ALA A 169 13.64 -0.89 4.03
N LYS A 170 13.61 -0.28 5.22
CA LYS A 170 14.50 -0.62 6.35
C LYS A 170 14.31 -2.05 6.82
N LEU A 171 13.06 -2.52 6.97
CA LEU A 171 12.79 -3.89 7.43
C LEU A 171 13.23 -4.94 6.40
N LEU A 172 13.27 -4.59 5.12
CA LEU A 172 13.78 -5.43 4.04
C LEU A 172 15.29 -5.27 3.80
N ASP A 173 15.97 -4.39 4.55
CA ASP A 173 17.39 -4.07 4.40
C ASP A 173 17.76 -3.61 2.97
N VAL A 174 16.95 -2.72 2.39
CA VAL A 174 17.12 -2.20 1.04
C VAL A 174 17.07 -0.67 0.99
N ASP A 175 17.67 -0.10 -0.06
CA ASP A 175 17.57 1.33 -0.34
C ASP A 175 16.17 1.67 -0.90
N PRO A 176 15.42 2.61 -0.32
CA PRO A 176 14.11 3.02 -0.82
C PRO A 176 14.15 3.56 -2.25
N GLU A 177 15.27 4.17 -2.70
CA GLU A 177 15.43 4.62 -4.09
C GLU A 177 15.44 3.48 -5.11
N ARG A 178 15.69 2.26 -4.66
CA ARG A 178 15.66 1.01 -5.44
C ARG A 178 14.35 0.24 -5.24
N CYS A 179 13.38 0.80 -4.53
CA CYS A 179 12.06 0.21 -4.33
C CYS A 179 11.04 0.77 -5.32
N VAL A 180 10.07 -0.07 -5.67
CA VAL A 180 8.83 0.36 -6.32
C VAL A 180 7.70 0.20 -5.32
N ALA A 181 7.03 1.31 -5.00
CA ALA A 181 5.80 1.33 -4.21
C ALA A 181 4.59 1.24 -5.15
N LEU A 182 3.59 0.47 -4.75
CA LEU A 182 2.31 0.40 -5.45
C LEU A 182 1.25 1.02 -4.53
N GLU A 183 0.47 1.95 -5.09
CA GLU A 183 -0.43 2.82 -4.32
C GLU A 183 -1.70 3.18 -5.10
N ASP A 184 -2.78 3.46 -4.38
CA ASP A 184 -4.08 3.83 -4.94
C ASP A 184 -4.50 5.27 -4.63
N SER A 185 -3.87 5.90 -3.64
CA SER A 185 -4.28 7.17 -3.05
C SER A 185 -3.26 8.30 -3.24
N PRO A 186 -3.69 9.58 -3.32
CA PRO A 186 -2.78 10.73 -3.35
C PRO A 186 -1.85 10.80 -2.12
N ASN A 187 -2.34 10.47 -0.92
CA ASN A 187 -1.55 10.48 0.31
C ASN A 187 -0.45 9.42 0.28
N GLY A 188 -0.79 8.20 -0.15
CA GLY A 188 0.17 7.12 -0.25
C GLY A 188 1.23 7.36 -1.33
N VAL A 189 0.80 7.85 -2.50
CA VAL A 189 1.73 8.27 -3.56
C VAL A 189 2.67 9.38 -3.09
N ALA A 190 2.18 10.36 -2.32
CA ALA A 190 3.03 11.40 -1.75
C ALA A 190 4.05 10.81 -0.77
N SER A 191 3.61 9.92 0.11
CA SER A 191 4.46 9.20 1.08
C SER A 191 5.58 8.41 0.41
N ALA A 192 5.23 7.54 -0.56
CA ALA A 192 6.19 6.74 -1.30
C ALA A 192 7.19 7.60 -2.10
N THR A 193 6.70 8.68 -2.74
CA THR A 193 7.56 9.62 -3.47
C THR A 193 8.53 10.35 -2.53
N ALA A 194 8.05 10.81 -1.36
CA ALA A 194 8.87 11.46 -0.36
C ALA A 194 9.93 10.53 0.25
N ALA A 195 9.62 9.23 0.37
CA ALA A 195 10.58 8.19 0.78
C ALA A 195 11.64 7.89 -0.29
N GLY A 196 11.50 8.40 -1.52
CA GLY A 196 12.43 8.16 -2.61
C GLY A 196 12.08 6.98 -3.51
N CYS A 197 10.97 6.28 -3.27
CA CYS A 197 10.53 5.16 -4.10
C CYS A 197 10.10 5.61 -5.51
N ARG A 198 10.22 4.70 -6.48
CA ARG A 198 9.41 4.77 -7.70
C ARG A 198 7.98 4.35 -7.36
N VAL A 199 7.01 4.88 -8.09
CA VAL A 199 5.60 4.64 -7.75
C VAL A 199 4.83 4.08 -8.94
N VAL A 200 4.10 2.99 -8.72
CA VAL A 200 2.99 2.56 -9.56
C VAL A 200 1.71 3.03 -8.87
N ALA A 201 1.03 3.97 -9.48
CA ALA A 201 -0.25 4.47 -8.99
C ALA A 201 -1.40 3.76 -9.72
N VAL A 202 -2.30 3.14 -8.95
CA VAL A 202 -3.53 2.50 -9.44
C VAL A 202 -4.71 3.18 -8.74
N PRO A 203 -5.17 4.35 -9.22
CA PRO A 203 -6.16 5.16 -8.52
C PRO A 203 -7.46 4.38 -8.24
N SER A 204 -7.92 4.39 -6.99
CA SER A 204 -9.20 3.78 -6.60
C SER A 204 -10.35 4.80 -6.60
N LEU A 205 -10.23 5.89 -5.86
CA LEU A 205 -11.30 6.86 -5.65
C LEU A 205 -10.98 8.24 -6.23
N VAL A 206 -9.72 8.68 -6.10
CA VAL A 206 -9.29 10.02 -6.49
C VAL A 206 -8.27 9.91 -7.62
N PRO A 207 -8.43 10.65 -8.73
CA PRO A 207 -7.47 10.65 -9.82
C PRO A 207 -6.06 11.05 -9.35
N ILE A 208 -5.05 10.33 -9.83
CA ILE A 208 -3.64 10.61 -9.56
C ILE A 208 -2.97 10.99 -10.88
N PRO A 209 -2.43 12.21 -11.02
CA PRO A 209 -1.79 12.64 -12.27
C PRO A 209 -0.44 11.92 -12.48
N PRO A 210 -0.02 11.74 -13.76
CA PRO A 210 1.33 11.30 -14.07
C PRO A 210 2.39 12.28 -13.53
N ALA A 211 3.56 11.73 -13.18
CA ALA A 211 4.72 12.51 -12.74
C ALA A 211 6.02 11.76 -13.05
N PRO A 212 7.20 12.42 -13.07
CA PRO A 212 8.47 11.72 -13.15
C PRO A 212 8.59 10.64 -12.07
N GLY A 213 9.10 9.46 -12.44
CA GLY A 213 9.23 8.32 -11.52
C GLY A 213 7.90 7.64 -11.14
N ARG A 214 6.78 8.01 -11.78
CA ARG A 214 5.46 7.43 -11.53
C ARG A 214 4.87 6.83 -12.80
N LEU A 215 4.44 5.58 -12.70
CA LEU A 215 3.57 4.91 -13.67
C LEU A 215 2.14 4.99 -13.15
N VAL A 216 1.19 5.38 -13.98
CA VAL A 216 -0.25 5.35 -13.64
C VAL A 216 -0.92 4.27 -14.49
N ALA A 217 -1.66 3.38 -13.84
CA ALA A 217 -2.40 2.30 -14.48
C ALA A 217 -3.86 2.28 -13.99
N GLY A 218 -4.77 1.74 -14.79
CA GLY A 218 -6.18 1.64 -14.43
C GLY A 218 -6.49 0.47 -13.50
N SER A 219 -5.63 -0.56 -13.48
CA SER A 219 -5.81 -1.79 -12.68
C SER A 219 -4.47 -2.48 -12.46
N LEU A 220 -4.37 -3.26 -11.37
CA LEU A 220 -3.22 -4.16 -11.16
C LEU A 220 -3.14 -5.28 -12.22
N THR A 221 -4.21 -5.55 -12.95
CA THR A 221 -4.18 -6.49 -14.09
C THR A 221 -3.30 -6.01 -15.25
N GLU A 222 -2.98 -4.72 -15.29
CA GLU A 222 -2.11 -4.11 -16.30
C GLU A 222 -0.62 -4.14 -15.87
N ILE A 223 -0.34 -4.53 -14.61
CA ILE A 223 0.99 -4.46 -14.01
C ILE A 223 1.61 -5.85 -13.95
N SER A 224 2.89 -5.95 -14.30
CA SER A 224 3.72 -7.15 -14.16
C SER A 224 5.02 -6.82 -13.44
N LEU A 225 5.70 -7.84 -12.93
CA LEU A 225 7.03 -7.69 -12.32
C LEU A 225 8.05 -7.10 -13.33
N ALA A 226 7.93 -7.44 -14.61
CA ALA A 226 8.79 -6.87 -15.66
C ALA A 226 8.63 -5.34 -15.72
N MET A 227 7.40 -4.83 -15.64
CA MET A 227 7.14 -3.38 -15.63
C MET A 227 7.68 -2.71 -14.37
N LEU A 228 7.63 -3.38 -13.19
CA LEU A 228 8.26 -2.86 -11.98
C LEU A 228 9.78 -2.72 -12.15
N ARG A 229 10.43 -3.71 -12.74
CA ARG A 229 11.87 -3.67 -13.05
C ARG A 229 12.22 -2.57 -14.04
N GLU A 230 11.44 -2.41 -15.10
CA GLU A 230 11.60 -1.33 -16.07
C GLU A 230 11.44 0.05 -15.43
N LEU A 231 10.46 0.21 -14.54
CA LEU A 231 10.24 1.48 -13.83
C LEU A 231 11.42 1.80 -12.91
N ALA A 232 11.93 0.81 -12.18
CA ALA A 232 13.10 0.97 -11.31
C ALA A 232 14.37 1.34 -12.10
N ALA A 233 14.54 0.84 -13.31
CA ALA A 233 15.72 1.08 -14.17
C ALA A 233 15.73 2.47 -14.84
N LYS A 234 14.59 3.18 -14.91
CA LYS A 234 14.54 4.52 -15.54
C LYS A 234 15.29 5.54 -14.71
N SER A 235 16.10 6.39 -15.36
CA SER A 235 16.71 7.57 -14.72
C SER A 235 15.65 8.50 -14.13
N ARG A 236 15.98 9.21 -13.05
CA ARG A 236 15.12 10.25 -12.47
C ARG A 236 15.05 11.47 -13.36
#